data_6d55ef9be79ed63a3ac83ceb26f2e3d0
#
_entry.id   6d55ef9be79ed63a3ac83ceb26f2e3d0
#
_cell.length_a   1.000
_cell.length_b   1.000
_cell.length_c   1.000
_cell.angle_alpha   90.00
_cell.angle_beta   90.00
_cell.angle_gamma   90.00
#
_symmetry.space_group_name_H-M   'P 1'
#
loop_
_entity.id
_entity.type
_entity.pdbx_description
1 polymer ?
#
loop_
_entity_poly.entity_id
_entity_poly.type
_entity_poly.pdbx_seq_one_letter_code
_entity_poly.pdbx_strand_id
1 'polypeptide(L)'
;MRIAGAQIPVTLDIKENTKTIKKSIDWAVENNCHSLVTPEASLSGYDSYFDEDTLVNALAEIEEYIAEKQIGLCLGTLWKEKEEIGEVRRNQIRFYDNLGKILGVTNKTYLVNQDNGCLAHELDDKGIQVHNLRCQKVQKVGKQQINAVGLICNDLWGNGWPGKPSLSNLALQSGLCDLFVHSTNGARGNPHDEIYNKWHDAHLLMISQATQIPIITVDNTCHMNGHPYDGPTSSESGVTVDGKWVTKVPRLGTQHFYYDF
;
A
#
# COMPACT_ATOMS: atom_id res chain seq x y z
N MET A 1 -13.11 13.11 -0.59
CA MET A 1 -13.15 11.68 -0.20
C MET A 1 -12.16 11.47 0.93
N ARG A 2 -12.59 10.91 2.08
CA ARG A 2 -11.67 10.64 3.21
C ARG A 2 -11.03 9.27 3.06
N ILE A 3 -9.70 9.21 3.07
CA ILE A 3 -8.94 7.97 2.95
C ILE A 3 -8.06 7.83 4.21
N ALA A 4 -8.12 6.65 4.84
CA ALA A 4 -7.30 6.31 5.99
C ALA A 4 -6.02 5.59 5.56
N GLY A 5 -4.97 5.74 6.38
CA GLY A 5 -3.76 4.93 6.33
C GLY A 5 -3.50 4.26 7.67
N ALA A 6 -3.02 3.03 7.65
CA ALA A 6 -2.66 2.27 8.83
C ALA A 6 -1.17 1.90 8.82
N GLN A 7 -0.40 2.42 9.76
CA GLN A 7 0.93 1.95 10.11
C GLN A 7 0.75 0.84 11.16
N ILE A 8 0.91 -0.41 10.76
CA ILE A 8 0.56 -1.58 11.56
C ILE A 8 1.64 -2.66 11.51
N PRO A 9 1.70 -3.56 12.50
CA PRO A 9 2.61 -4.71 12.41
C PRO A 9 2.21 -5.65 11.28
N VAL A 10 3.21 -6.12 10.55
CA VAL A 10 3.10 -7.16 9.53
C VAL A 10 3.90 -8.36 10.02
N THR A 11 3.20 -9.40 10.45
CA THR A 11 3.79 -10.65 10.95
C THR A 11 3.74 -11.73 9.87
N LEU A 12 4.33 -12.90 10.15
CA LEU A 12 4.17 -14.08 9.28
C LEU A 12 2.90 -14.90 9.60
N ASP A 13 2.15 -14.51 10.63
CA ASP A 13 0.87 -15.14 10.99
C ASP A 13 -0.30 -14.42 10.30
N ILE A 14 -0.83 -15.05 9.25
CA ILE A 14 -1.95 -14.53 8.45
C ILE A 14 -3.18 -14.24 9.31
N LYS A 15 -3.46 -15.07 10.32
CA LYS A 15 -4.63 -14.88 11.20
C LYS A 15 -4.46 -13.66 12.10
N GLU A 16 -3.26 -13.42 12.60
CA GLU A 16 -2.95 -12.25 13.41
C GLU A 16 -2.99 -10.98 12.57
N ASN A 17 -2.46 -11.04 11.35
CA ASN A 17 -2.54 -9.96 10.36
C ASN A 17 -4.00 -9.63 10.02
N THR A 18 -4.85 -10.65 9.78
CA THR A 18 -6.30 -10.47 9.53
C THR A 18 -6.98 -9.72 10.66
N LYS A 19 -6.73 -10.09 11.92
CA LYS A 19 -7.28 -9.38 13.09
C LYS A 19 -6.81 -7.93 13.17
N THR A 20 -5.55 -7.68 12.88
CA THR A 20 -4.95 -6.33 12.88
C THR A 20 -5.56 -5.45 11.80
N ILE A 21 -5.75 -6.00 10.59
CA ILE A 21 -6.40 -5.29 9.49
C ILE A 21 -7.86 -4.98 9.84
N LYS A 22 -8.61 -5.93 10.41
CA LYS A 22 -10.01 -5.70 10.84
C LYS A 22 -10.13 -4.59 11.88
N LYS A 23 -9.23 -4.53 12.87
CA LYS A 23 -9.16 -3.41 13.82
C LYS A 23 -8.91 -2.06 13.14
N SER A 24 -8.06 -2.06 12.12
CA SER A 24 -7.78 -0.84 11.35
C SER A 24 -8.98 -0.42 10.50
N ILE A 25 -9.74 -1.39 9.98
CA ILE A 25 -11.02 -1.15 9.30
C ILE A 25 -12.04 -0.53 10.26
N ASP A 26 -12.19 -1.08 11.46
CA ASP A 26 -13.11 -0.52 12.47
C ASP A 26 -12.74 0.92 12.82
N TRP A 27 -11.46 1.19 13.05
CA TRP A 27 -10.98 2.55 13.31
C TRP A 27 -11.30 3.50 12.14
N ALA A 28 -11.10 3.06 10.90
CA ALA A 28 -11.38 3.88 9.72
C ALA A 28 -12.89 4.17 9.59
N VAL A 29 -13.75 3.19 9.88
CA VAL A 29 -15.21 3.36 9.88
C VAL A 29 -15.66 4.35 10.96
N GLU A 30 -15.13 4.23 12.18
CA GLU A 30 -15.40 5.15 13.31
C GLU A 30 -15.00 6.60 12.96
N ASN A 31 -13.98 6.77 12.13
CA ASN A 31 -13.53 8.07 11.66
C ASN A 31 -14.17 8.53 10.33
N ASN A 32 -15.24 7.85 9.88
CA ASN A 32 -15.98 8.14 8.65
C ASN A 32 -15.11 8.10 7.39
N CYS A 33 -14.11 7.23 7.34
CA CYS A 33 -13.29 7.05 6.15
C CYS A 33 -14.04 6.22 5.09
N HIS A 34 -13.69 6.47 3.83
CA HIS A 34 -14.30 5.80 2.68
C HIS A 34 -13.44 4.64 2.17
N SER A 35 -12.15 4.68 2.48
CA SER A 35 -11.19 3.62 2.15
C SER A 35 -10.04 3.61 3.16
N LEU A 36 -9.39 2.45 3.29
CA LEU A 36 -8.21 2.22 4.12
C LEU A 36 -7.04 1.74 3.25
N VAL A 37 -5.83 2.21 3.56
CA VAL A 37 -4.57 1.73 2.96
C VAL A 37 -3.78 0.97 4.02
N THR A 38 -3.26 -0.22 3.67
CA THR A 38 -2.43 -1.06 4.54
C THR A 38 -1.01 -1.24 3.99
N PRO A 39 -0.02 -1.60 4.82
CA PRO A 39 1.36 -1.81 4.40
C PRO A 39 1.53 -2.93 3.37
N GLU A 40 2.67 -2.94 2.70
CA GLU A 40 3.12 -4.01 1.83
C GLU A 40 3.10 -5.35 2.55
N ALA A 41 2.52 -6.37 1.91
CA ALA A 41 2.35 -7.73 2.43
C ALA A 41 1.61 -7.82 3.78
N SER A 42 0.77 -6.83 4.10
CA SER A 42 0.11 -6.72 5.41
C SER A 42 -0.78 -7.90 5.76
N LEU A 43 -1.35 -8.61 4.77
CA LEU A 43 -2.16 -9.80 5.04
C LEU A 43 -1.33 -11.08 5.08
N SER A 44 -0.53 -11.34 4.06
CA SER A 44 0.25 -12.57 3.89
C SER A 44 1.46 -12.69 4.83
N GLY A 45 1.98 -11.54 5.31
CA GLY A 45 3.35 -11.45 5.77
C GLY A 45 4.33 -11.34 4.62
N TYR A 46 5.57 -10.90 4.91
CA TYR A 46 6.61 -10.67 3.91
C TYR A 46 7.57 -11.88 3.83
N ASP A 47 7.04 -13.02 3.39
CA ASP A 47 7.81 -14.24 3.16
C ASP A 47 7.36 -14.93 1.87
N SER A 48 8.29 -15.58 1.19
CA SER A 48 8.01 -16.40 0.00
C SER A 48 7.14 -17.64 0.30
N TYR A 49 7.14 -18.10 1.55
CA TYR A 49 6.36 -19.25 1.99
C TYR A 49 5.21 -18.79 2.87
N PHE A 50 4.01 -18.84 2.34
CA PHE A 50 2.78 -18.64 3.08
C PHE A 50 1.79 -19.77 2.79
N ASP A 51 0.95 -20.06 3.76
CA ASP A 51 -0.11 -21.06 3.61
C ASP A 51 -1.22 -20.51 2.72
N GLU A 52 -1.37 -21.06 1.52
CA GLU A 52 -2.29 -20.57 0.50
C GLU A 52 -3.75 -20.71 0.93
N ASP A 53 -4.11 -21.84 1.54
CA ASP A 53 -5.49 -22.07 1.97
C ASP A 53 -5.88 -21.08 3.08
N THR A 54 -4.98 -20.83 4.01
CA THR A 54 -5.17 -19.83 5.05
C THR A 54 -5.28 -18.42 4.44
N LEU A 55 -4.46 -18.10 3.43
CA LEU A 55 -4.52 -16.79 2.77
C LEU A 55 -5.81 -16.60 1.98
N VAL A 56 -6.27 -17.62 1.24
CA VAL A 56 -7.55 -17.59 0.51
C VAL A 56 -8.72 -17.34 1.46
N ASN A 57 -8.74 -18.09 2.58
CA ASN A 57 -9.80 -17.91 3.59
C ASN A 57 -9.74 -16.51 4.24
N ALA A 58 -8.54 -16.01 4.53
CA ALA A 58 -8.35 -14.68 5.09
C ALA A 58 -8.79 -13.56 4.12
N LEU A 59 -8.52 -13.72 2.82
CA LEU A 59 -9.01 -12.79 1.81
C LEU A 59 -10.55 -12.77 1.77
N ALA A 60 -11.19 -13.93 1.71
CA ALA A 60 -12.65 -14.03 1.74
C ALA A 60 -13.24 -13.38 3.01
N GLU A 61 -12.65 -13.63 4.17
CA GLU A 61 -13.05 -13.01 5.44
C GLU A 61 -12.92 -11.48 5.42
N ILE A 62 -11.85 -10.94 4.84
CA ILE A 62 -11.65 -9.50 4.70
C ILE A 62 -12.65 -8.90 3.69
N GLU A 63 -12.89 -9.56 2.56
CA GLU A 63 -13.85 -9.12 1.54
C GLU A 63 -15.28 -9.03 2.11
N GLU A 64 -15.71 -10.03 2.87
CA GLU A 64 -16.99 -10.01 3.59
C GLU A 64 -17.02 -8.88 4.64
N TYR A 65 -15.94 -8.70 5.38
CA TYR A 65 -15.87 -7.70 6.44
C TYR A 65 -15.94 -6.26 5.91
N ILE A 66 -15.21 -5.94 4.84
CA ILE A 66 -15.27 -4.59 4.23
C ILE A 66 -16.66 -4.33 3.60
N ALA A 67 -17.31 -5.37 3.06
CA ALA A 67 -18.68 -5.26 2.56
C ALA A 67 -19.70 -4.99 3.70
N GLU A 68 -19.56 -5.69 4.84
CA GLU A 68 -20.37 -5.43 6.04
C GLU A 68 -20.16 -4.01 6.56
N LYS A 69 -18.92 -3.56 6.66
CA LYS A 69 -18.54 -2.22 7.15
C LYS A 69 -18.75 -1.12 6.12
N GLN A 70 -19.02 -1.47 4.86
CA GLN A 70 -19.17 -0.54 3.74
C GLN A 70 -18.00 0.43 3.54
N ILE A 71 -16.78 -0.10 3.57
CA ILE A 71 -15.53 0.64 3.38
C ILE A 71 -14.68 0.00 2.29
N GLY A 72 -14.04 0.82 1.44
CA GLY A 72 -13.04 0.33 0.48
C GLY A 72 -11.72 -0.02 1.15
N LEU A 73 -10.90 -0.80 0.46
CA LEU A 73 -9.60 -1.24 0.99
C LEU A 73 -8.55 -1.29 -0.11
N CYS A 74 -7.36 -0.75 0.19
CA CYS A 74 -6.13 -0.96 -0.57
C CYS A 74 -5.23 -1.89 0.26
N LEU A 75 -5.23 -3.18 -0.07
CA LEU A 75 -4.66 -4.25 0.74
C LEU A 75 -3.33 -4.72 0.20
N GLY A 76 -2.26 -4.59 0.97
CA GLY A 76 -0.96 -5.19 0.67
C GLY A 76 -0.96 -6.68 0.98
N THR A 77 -0.58 -7.53 0.00
CA THR A 77 -0.46 -8.98 0.17
C THR A 77 0.49 -9.59 -0.85
N LEU A 78 1.07 -10.73 -0.54
CA LEU A 78 1.62 -11.63 -1.55
C LEU A 78 0.49 -12.50 -2.10
N TRP A 79 0.65 -12.97 -3.33
CA TRP A 79 -0.32 -13.81 -3.99
C TRP A 79 0.33 -14.72 -5.02
N LYS A 80 -0.29 -15.88 -5.29
CA LYS A 80 0.08 -16.75 -6.40
C LYS A 80 -0.91 -16.60 -7.54
N GLU A 81 -0.39 -16.37 -8.73
CA GLU A 81 -1.15 -16.28 -9.97
C GLU A 81 -0.78 -17.42 -10.91
N LYS A 82 -1.75 -17.88 -11.69
CA LYS A 82 -1.50 -18.81 -12.79
C LYS A 82 -1.33 -17.99 -14.06
N GLU A 83 -0.14 -18.05 -14.63
CA GLU A 83 0.21 -17.43 -15.91
C GLU A 83 0.61 -18.50 -16.94
N GLU A 84 0.83 -18.11 -18.21
CA GLU A 84 1.25 -19.05 -19.26
C GLU A 84 2.56 -19.77 -18.93
N ILE A 85 3.46 -19.10 -18.22
CA ILE A 85 4.74 -19.67 -17.75
C ILE A 85 4.61 -20.62 -16.55
N GLY A 86 3.40 -20.77 -15.99
CA GLY A 86 3.11 -21.56 -14.79
C GLY A 86 2.65 -20.71 -13.63
N GLU A 87 2.83 -21.24 -12.40
CA GLU A 87 2.48 -20.53 -11.17
C GLU A 87 3.57 -19.50 -10.82
N VAL A 88 3.16 -18.26 -10.63
CA VAL A 88 4.04 -17.13 -10.28
C VAL A 88 3.59 -16.48 -8.98
N ARG A 89 4.55 -15.95 -8.23
CA ARG A 89 4.27 -15.15 -7.03
C ARG A 89 4.37 -13.66 -7.36
N ARG A 90 3.42 -12.92 -6.84
CA ARG A 90 3.34 -11.46 -6.99
C ARG A 90 3.27 -10.80 -5.62
N ASN A 91 3.92 -9.67 -5.50
CA ASN A 91 3.73 -8.74 -4.40
C ASN A 91 2.72 -7.70 -4.86
N GLN A 92 1.59 -7.58 -4.18
CA GLN A 92 0.40 -6.89 -4.68
C GLN A 92 -0.14 -5.86 -3.73
N ILE A 93 -0.74 -4.80 -4.30
CA ILE A 93 -1.83 -4.05 -3.66
C ILE A 93 -3.13 -4.44 -4.36
N ARG A 94 -4.08 -4.97 -3.60
CA ARG A 94 -5.43 -5.26 -4.07
C ARG A 94 -6.37 -4.13 -3.70
N PHE A 95 -7.09 -3.61 -4.68
CA PHE A 95 -8.03 -2.51 -4.50
C PHE A 95 -9.45 -3.08 -4.46
N TYR A 96 -10.17 -2.80 -3.39
CA TYR A 96 -11.55 -3.23 -3.17
C TYR A 96 -12.47 -2.04 -3.01
N ASP A 97 -13.69 -2.15 -3.54
CA ASP A 97 -14.74 -1.20 -3.25
C ASP A 97 -15.40 -1.50 -1.88
N ASN A 98 -16.34 -0.65 -1.50
CA ASN A 98 -17.06 -0.78 -0.23
C ASN A 98 -18.12 -1.91 -0.21
N LEU A 99 -18.21 -2.71 -1.25
CA LEU A 99 -19.03 -3.93 -1.33
C LEU A 99 -18.18 -5.21 -1.33
N GLY A 100 -16.87 -5.08 -1.07
CA GLY A 100 -15.92 -6.19 -1.09
C GLY A 100 -15.52 -6.66 -2.49
N LYS A 101 -15.95 -5.92 -3.55
CA LYS A 101 -15.60 -6.28 -4.92
C LYS A 101 -14.22 -5.76 -5.27
N ILE A 102 -13.40 -6.63 -5.86
CA ILE A 102 -12.10 -6.24 -6.38
C ILE A 102 -12.25 -5.27 -7.57
N LEU A 103 -11.59 -4.11 -7.48
CA LEU A 103 -11.52 -3.10 -8.53
C LEU A 103 -10.33 -3.33 -9.46
N GLY A 104 -9.28 -3.94 -8.92
CA GLY A 104 -8.06 -4.28 -9.63
C GLY A 104 -6.89 -4.55 -8.70
N VAL A 105 -5.76 -4.85 -9.29
CA VAL A 105 -4.52 -5.23 -8.60
C VAL A 105 -3.35 -4.45 -9.19
N THR A 106 -2.48 -3.93 -8.34
CA THR A 106 -1.14 -3.48 -8.75
C THR A 106 -0.13 -4.50 -8.28
N ASN A 107 0.67 -5.02 -9.20
CA ASN A 107 1.82 -5.88 -8.91
C ASN A 107 3.09 -5.05 -8.81
N LYS A 108 3.99 -5.39 -7.88
CA LYS A 108 5.27 -4.73 -7.72
C LYS A 108 6.13 -4.89 -8.98
N THR A 109 6.63 -3.78 -9.49
CA THR A 109 7.45 -3.73 -10.71
C THR A 109 8.93 -3.79 -10.39
N TYR A 110 9.39 -3.05 -9.38
CA TYR A 110 10.81 -2.96 -9.02
C TYR A 110 11.10 -3.75 -7.76
N LEU A 111 11.41 -5.04 -7.95
CA LEU A 111 11.76 -5.94 -6.87
C LEU A 111 13.09 -5.54 -6.23
N VAL A 112 13.23 -5.82 -4.95
CA VAL A 112 14.49 -5.82 -4.22
C VAL A 112 14.93 -7.26 -3.99
N ASN A 113 16.21 -7.49 -3.67
CA ASN A 113 16.77 -8.83 -3.48
C ASN A 113 16.05 -9.70 -2.43
N GLN A 114 15.20 -9.09 -1.61
CA GLN A 114 14.46 -9.73 -0.52
C GLN A 114 13.00 -10.03 -0.87
N ASP A 115 12.56 -9.73 -2.09
CA ASP A 115 11.18 -10.05 -2.54
C ASP A 115 10.95 -11.56 -2.78
N ASN A 116 11.79 -12.39 -2.19
CA ASN A 116 11.62 -13.82 -1.86
C ASN A 116 10.88 -14.64 -2.94
N GLY A 117 11.41 -14.66 -4.17
CA GLY A 117 10.86 -15.46 -5.25
C GLY A 117 9.60 -14.89 -5.91
N CYS A 118 9.21 -13.65 -5.58
CA CYS A 118 8.22 -12.93 -6.38
C CYS A 118 8.80 -12.58 -7.74
N LEU A 119 7.96 -12.62 -8.77
CA LEU A 119 8.31 -12.12 -10.09
C LEU A 119 7.91 -10.65 -10.23
N ALA A 120 8.80 -9.86 -10.83
CA ALA A 120 8.49 -8.49 -11.20
C ALA A 120 7.33 -8.46 -12.20
N HIS A 121 6.45 -7.46 -12.05
CA HIS A 121 5.50 -7.17 -13.09
C HIS A 121 6.22 -6.44 -14.22
N GLU A 122 6.22 -7.02 -15.40
CA GLU A 122 6.64 -6.31 -16.59
C GLU A 122 5.52 -5.36 -17.02
N LEU A 123 5.88 -4.11 -17.25
CA LEU A 123 4.94 -3.14 -17.80
C LEU A 123 4.57 -3.61 -19.21
N ASP A 124 3.35 -4.06 -19.38
CA ASP A 124 2.79 -4.41 -20.68
C ASP A 124 2.49 -3.14 -21.51
N ASP A 125 1.97 -3.31 -22.71
CA ASP A 125 1.58 -2.20 -23.60
C ASP A 125 0.48 -1.28 -23.02
N LYS A 126 -0.17 -1.70 -21.92
CA LYS A 126 -1.17 -0.92 -21.20
C LYS A 126 -0.56 0.01 -20.15
N GLY A 127 0.72 -0.15 -19.85
CA GLY A 127 1.44 0.69 -18.90
C GLY A 127 0.96 0.52 -17.45
N ILE A 128 0.90 1.64 -16.72
CA ILE A 128 0.48 1.65 -15.32
C ILE A 128 -1.03 1.45 -15.18
N GLN A 129 -1.44 0.57 -14.26
CA GLN A 129 -2.84 0.35 -13.95
C GLN A 129 -3.37 1.45 -13.01
N VAL A 130 -4.49 2.06 -13.41
CA VAL A 130 -5.21 3.06 -12.62
C VAL A 130 -6.47 2.44 -12.04
N HIS A 131 -6.63 2.55 -10.73
CA HIS A 131 -7.77 2.00 -10.00
C HIS A 131 -8.70 3.11 -9.52
N ASN A 132 -9.99 2.95 -9.81
CA ASN A 132 -11.00 3.93 -9.48
C ASN A 132 -11.60 3.68 -8.10
N LEU A 133 -11.15 4.42 -7.10
CA LEU A 133 -11.73 4.41 -5.77
C LEU A 133 -13.04 5.21 -5.78
N ARG A 134 -14.15 4.56 -5.45
CA ARG A 134 -15.48 5.17 -5.44
C ARG A 134 -16.04 5.27 -4.03
N CYS A 135 -16.63 6.41 -3.73
CA CYS A 135 -17.46 6.58 -2.56
C CYS A 135 -18.94 6.45 -2.95
N GLN A 136 -19.61 5.42 -2.48
CA GLN A 136 -21.05 5.27 -2.69
C GLN A 136 -21.91 5.98 -1.62
N LYS A 137 -21.32 6.44 -0.52
CA LYS A 137 -22.02 7.24 0.49
C LYS A 137 -22.13 8.68 0.00
N VAL A 138 -23.35 9.08 -0.33
CA VAL A 138 -23.67 10.46 -0.74
C VAL A 138 -23.53 11.41 0.45
N GLN A 139 -22.31 11.82 0.78
CA GLN A 139 -22.09 13.06 1.51
C GLN A 139 -21.41 14.05 0.59
N LYS A 140 -22.02 15.24 0.45
CA LYS A 140 -21.68 16.27 -0.54
C LYS A 140 -20.38 17.02 -0.28
N VAL A 141 -19.34 16.39 0.29
CA VAL A 141 -18.07 17.04 0.59
C VAL A 141 -16.94 16.27 -0.08
N GLY A 142 -16.21 16.93 -0.99
CA GLY A 142 -15.04 16.40 -1.68
C GLY A 142 -15.30 15.61 -2.96
N LYS A 143 -14.22 15.10 -3.56
CA LYS A 143 -14.29 14.22 -4.75
C LYS A 143 -15.02 12.92 -4.37
N GLN A 144 -16.02 12.53 -5.16
CA GLN A 144 -16.75 11.25 -4.99
C GLN A 144 -16.00 10.06 -5.60
N GLN A 145 -14.98 10.33 -6.40
CA GLN A 145 -14.19 9.36 -7.12
C GLN A 145 -12.74 9.83 -7.18
N ILE A 146 -11.82 8.94 -6.91
CA ILE A 146 -10.37 9.19 -6.98
C ILE A 146 -9.74 8.07 -7.81
N ASN A 147 -9.01 8.42 -8.84
CA ASN A 147 -8.21 7.50 -9.63
C ASN A 147 -6.86 7.30 -8.93
N ALA A 148 -6.64 6.12 -8.39
CA ALA A 148 -5.45 5.79 -7.65
C ALA A 148 -4.50 4.88 -8.45
N VAL A 149 -3.21 5.12 -8.29
CA VAL A 149 -2.14 4.24 -8.76
C VAL A 149 -1.42 3.66 -7.56
N GLY A 150 -1.30 2.34 -7.51
CA GLY A 150 -0.53 1.63 -6.50
C GLY A 150 0.97 1.71 -6.78
N LEU A 151 1.76 1.97 -5.75
CA LEU A 151 3.22 1.89 -5.77
C LEU A 151 3.66 1.07 -4.56
N ILE A 152 4.46 0.04 -4.77
CA ILE A 152 4.88 -0.86 -3.70
C ILE A 152 6.34 -0.62 -3.40
N CYS A 153 6.63 -0.06 -2.22
CA CYS A 153 7.97 0.16 -1.70
C CYS A 153 8.92 0.74 -2.77
N ASN A 154 9.78 -0.08 -3.36
CA ASN A 154 10.80 0.32 -4.33
C ASN A 154 10.22 0.90 -5.65
N ASP A 155 8.95 0.67 -5.95
CA ASP A 155 8.29 1.28 -7.11
C ASP A 155 8.30 2.82 -7.03
N LEU A 156 8.19 3.37 -5.82
CA LEU A 156 8.32 4.82 -5.60
C LEU A 156 9.77 5.28 -5.67
N TRP A 157 10.68 4.49 -5.06
CA TRP A 157 12.10 4.84 -4.96
C TRP A 157 12.89 4.61 -6.25
N GLY A 158 12.40 3.77 -7.15
CA GLY A 158 13.07 3.36 -8.39
C GLY A 158 13.34 4.50 -9.39
N ASN A 159 12.86 5.70 -9.12
CA ASN A 159 13.00 6.85 -10.01
C ASN A 159 14.45 7.26 -10.32
N GLY A 160 15.41 6.91 -9.48
CA GLY A 160 16.81 7.22 -9.67
C GLY A 160 17.64 6.08 -10.27
N TRP A 161 17.04 4.96 -10.64
CA TRP A 161 17.78 3.79 -11.10
C TRP A 161 18.00 3.86 -12.61
N PRO A 162 19.27 3.77 -13.07
CA PRO A 162 19.59 3.84 -14.48
C PRO A 162 18.82 2.80 -15.30
N GLY A 163 18.26 3.22 -16.43
CA GLY A 163 17.55 2.33 -17.36
C GLY A 163 16.16 1.88 -16.93
N LYS A 164 15.65 2.38 -15.81
CA LYS A 164 14.29 2.08 -15.36
C LYS A 164 13.38 3.30 -15.51
N PRO A 165 12.17 3.16 -16.09
CA PRO A 165 11.22 4.26 -16.16
C PRO A 165 10.71 4.60 -14.74
N SER A 166 10.50 5.89 -14.49
CA SER A 166 9.81 6.32 -13.27
C SER A 166 8.33 5.98 -13.36
N LEU A 167 7.83 5.12 -12.45
CA LEU A 167 6.42 4.74 -12.44
C LEU A 167 5.52 5.93 -12.13
N SER A 168 5.95 6.84 -11.25
CA SER A 168 5.23 8.08 -10.95
C SER A 168 5.12 9.00 -12.17
N ASN A 169 6.18 9.10 -12.99
CA ASN A 169 6.14 9.88 -14.24
C ASN A 169 5.23 9.22 -15.30
N LEU A 170 5.23 7.90 -15.40
CA LEU A 170 4.31 7.19 -16.29
C LEU A 170 2.86 7.41 -15.88
N ALA A 171 2.57 7.37 -14.57
CA ALA A 171 1.24 7.66 -14.04
C ALA A 171 0.81 9.11 -14.31
N LEU A 172 1.72 10.06 -14.14
CA LEU A 172 1.47 11.46 -14.48
C LEU A 172 1.16 11.64 -15.98
N GLN A 173 1.94 11.00 -16.85
CA GLN A 173 1.74 11.06 -18.30
C GLN A 173 0.40 10.45 -18.74
N SER A 174 -0.17 9.50 -17.99
CA SER A 174 -1.50 8.97 -18.27
C SER A 174 -2.60 10.02 -18.15
N GLY A 175 -2.36 11.10 -17.38
CA GLY A 175 -3.36 12.15 -17.10
C GLY A 175 -4.55 11.70 -16.26
N LEU A 176 -4.54 10.46 -15.77
CA LEU A 176 -5.69 9.84 -15.08
C LEU A 176 -5.45 9.64 -13.58
N CYS A 177 -4.25 9.89 -13.07
CA CYS A 177 -3.91 9.67 -11.66
C CYS A 177 -4.24 10.88 -10.79
N ASP A 178 -5.05 10.68 -9.75
CA ASP A 178 -5.38 11.69 -8.74
C ASP A 178 -4.64 11.45 -7.42
N LEU A 179 -4.15 10.22 -7.17
CA LEU A 179 -3.55 9.78 -5.91
C LEU A 179 -2.56 8.64 -6.12
N PHE A 180 -1.39 8.73 -5.51
CA PHE A 180 -0.52 7.59 -5.31
C PHE A 180 -0.83 6.90 -3.98
N VAL A 181 -1.15 5.60 -4.03
CA VAL A 181 -1.26 4.71 -2.87
C VAL A 181 0.06 3.97 -2.73
N HIS A 182 0.84 4.32 -1.72
CA HIS A 182 2.15 3.73 -1.48
C HIS A 182 2.13 2.84 -0.23
N SER A 183 2.34 1.55 -0.45
CA SER A 183 2.46 0.54 0.59
C SER A 183 3.92 0.08 0.69
N THR A 184 4.52 0.16 1.87
CA THR A 184 5.91 -0.22 2.08
C THR A 184 6.09 -1.15 3.27
N ASN A 185 7.14 -1.94 3.22
CA ASN A 185 7.63 -2.79 4.30
C ASN A 185 9.15 -2.64 4.35
N GLY A 186 9.60 -1.48 4.81
CA GLY A 186 10.99 -1.08 4.73
C GLY A 186 11.91 -1.93 5.62
N ALA A 187 13.20 -1.91 5.28
CA ALA A 187 14.25 -2.53 6.07
C ALA A 187 14.41 -1.83 7.43
N ARG A 188 14.62 -2.61 8.49
CA ARG A 188 14.79 -2.13 9.85
C ARG A 188 15.94 -2.85 10.53
N GLY A 189 16.48 -2.24 11.61
CA GLY A 189 17.60 -2.79 12.35
C GLY A 189 18.94 -2.65 11.62
N ASN A 190 19.01 -1.77 10.63
CA ASN A 190 20.23 -1.46 9.90
C ASN A 190 20.91 -0.25 10.57
N PRO A 191 22.24 -0.24 10.77
CA PRO A 191 22.95 0.93 11.30
C PRO A 191 22.82 2.19 10.43
N HIS A 192 22.28 2.06 9.22
CA HIS A 192 22.02 3.16 8.29
C HIS A 192 20.57 3.60 8.22
N ASP A 193 19.69 3.15 9.10
CA ASP A 193 18.24 3.42 9.06
C ASP A 193 17.90 4.92 9.00
N GLU A 194 18.67 5.77 9.67
CA GLU A 194 18.47 7.22 9.59
C GLU A 194 18.74 7.78 8.20
N ILE A 195 19.73 7.27 7.50
CA ILE A 195 20.06 7.66 6.12
C ILE A 195 18.96 7.20 5.17
N TYR A 196 18.49 5.95 5.32
CA TYR A 196 17.38 5.43 4.55
C TYR A 196 16.10 6.20 4.80
N ASN A 197 15.79 6.54 6.05
CA ASN A 197 14.63 7.36 6.36
C ASN A 197 14.69 8.73 5.68
N LYS A 198 15.82 9.42 5.74
CA LYS A 198 15.99 10.71 5.03
C LYS A 198 15.83 10.57 3.52
N TRP A 199 16.33 9.47 2.97
CA TRP A 199 16.17 9.17 1.54
C TRP A 199 14.71 8.92 1.16
N HIS A 200 13.96 8.14 1.97
CA HIS A 200 12.54 7.91 1.77
C HIS A 200 11.73 9.21 1.88
N ASP A 201 11.98 9.99 2.94
CA ASP A 201 11.31 11.28 3.16
C ASP A 201 11.53 12.23 1.98
N ALA A 202 12.77 12.36 1.52
CA ALA A 202 13.11 13.20 0.37
C ALA A 202 12.39 12.76 -0.91
N HIS A 203 12.28 11.47 -1.19
CA HIS A 203 11.58 10.95 -2.37
C HIS A 203 10.07 11.22 -2.31
N LEU A 204 9.43 10.99 -1.17
CA LEU A 204 8.00 11.27 -0.98
C LEU A 204 7.69 12.74 -1.25
N LEU A 205 8.47 13.65 -0.69
CA LEU A 205 8.30 15.10 -0.88
C LEU A 205 8.59 15.51 -2.32
N MET A 206 9.71 15.06 -2.89
CA MET A 206 10.14 15.41 -4.23
C MET A 206 9.13 14.93 -5.29
N ILE A 207 8.65 13.67 -5.16
CA ILE A 207 7.73 13.09 -6.15
C ILE A 207 6.37 13.78 -6.06
N SER A 208 5.83 14.02 -4.85
CA SER A 208 4.55 14.71 -4.72
C SER A 208 4.61 16.15 -5.26
N GLN A 209 5.75 16.84 -5.12
CA GLN A 209 5.96 18.16 -5.70
C GLN A 209 6.13 18.11 -7.23
N ALA A 210 6.94 17.21 -7.73
CA ALA A 210 7.24 17.11 -9.17
C ALA A 210 6.02 16.68 -9.99
N THR A 211 5.19 15.80 -9.44
CA THR A 211 4.00 15.28 -10.12
C THR A 211 2.73 16.07 -9.82
N GLN A 212 2.72 16.87 -8.76
CA GLN A 212 1.51 17.53 -8.21
C GLN A 212 0.41 16.53 -7.82
N ILE A 213 0.77 15.26 -7.64
CA ILE A 213 -0.13 14.19 -7.22
C ILE A 213 0.14 13.90 -5.73
N PRO A 214 -0.89 13.92 -4.87
CA PRO A 214 -0.78 13.51 -3.48
C PRO A 214 -0.30 12.06 -3.36
N ILE A 215 0.45 11.77 -2.29
CA ILE A 215 0.88 10.41 -1.94
C ILE A 215 0.35 10.10 -0.54
N ILE A 216 -0.45 9.04 -0.41
CA ILE A 216 -0.71 8.40 0.89
C ILE A 216 0.26 7.23 1.04
N THR A 217 1.03 7.22 2.13
CA THR A 217 2.05 6.21 2.39
C THR A 217 1.89 5.57 3.77
N VAL A 218 2.10 4.26 3.85
CA VAL A 218 2.03 3.49 5.09
C VAL A 218 3.16 2.47 5.17
N ASP A 219 3.70 2.26 6.37
CA ASP A 219 4.81 1.33 6.61
C ASP A 219 4.49 0.31 7.72
N ASN A 220 5.21 -0.79 7.71
CA ASN A 220 5.15 -1.87 8.69
C ASN A 220 5.91 -1.50 9.98
N THR A 221 5.39 -1.92 11.14
CA THR A 221 6.03 -1.69 12.46
C THR A 221 6.79 -2.89 13.01
N CYS A 222 6.84 -4.02 12.29
CA CYS A 222 7.68 -5.17 12.62
C CYS A 222 8.98 -5.17 11.80
N HIS A 223 9.92 -6.05 12.14
CA HIS A 223 10.97 -6.43 11.21
C HIS A 223 10.36 -7.02 9.93
N MET A 224 11.10 -6.94 8.82
CA MET A 224 10.65 -7.51 7.55
C MET A 224 10.32 -9.01 7.63
N ASN A 225 11.03 -9.75 8.49
CA ASN A 225 10.75 -11.17 8.76
C ASN A 225 9.59 -11.41 9.75
N GLY A 226 8.78 -10.39 10.06
CA GLY A 226 7.60 -10.48 10.90
C GLY A 226 7.84 -10.51 12.40
N HIS A 227 9.10 -10.43 12.87
CA HIS A 227 9.39 -10.37 14.31
C HIS A 227 9.04 -9.00 14.90
N PRO A 228 8.61 -8.95 16.18
CA PRO A 228 8.39 -7.69 16.88
C PRO A 228 9.60 -6.76 16.81
N TYR A 229 9.35 -5.47 16.69
CA TYR A 229 10.39 -4.45 16.62
C TYR A 229 9.93 -3.17 17.35
N ASP A 230 10.75 -2.72 18.29
CA ASP A 230 10.44 -1.56 19.13
C ASP A 230 11.00 -0.23 18.58
N GLY A 231 11.72 -0.30 17.48
CA GLY A 231 12.32 0.86 16.82
C GLY A 231 11.37 1.54 15.82
N PRO A 232 11.84 2.65 15.22
CA PRO A 232 11.05 3.39 14.24
C PRO A 232 10.91 2.64 12.92
N THR A 233 9.80 2.86 12.21
CA THR A 233 9.63 2.40 10.82
C THR A 233 10.72 3.00 9.93
N SER A 234 11.08 2.34 8.82
CA SER A 234 12.13 2.85 7.94
C SER A 234 11.65 4.05 7.12
N SER A 235 10.39 4.05 6.74
CA SER A 235 9.74 5.16 6.05
C SER A 235 8.75 5.88 6.97
N GLU A 236 8.41 7.10 6.63
CA GLU A 236 7.32 7.84 7.26
C GLU A 236 5.97 7.29 6.83
N SER A 237 4.96 7.41 7.67
CA SER A 237 3.55 7.17 7.30
C SER A 237 2.75 8.47 7.42
N GLY A 238 1.90 8.72 6.42
CA GLY A 238 1.14 9.97 6.33
C GLY A 238 0.73 10.30 4.90
N VAL A 239 0.51 11.60 4.65
CA VAL A 239 0.13 12.12 3.33
C VAL A 239 1.03 13.29 2.95
N THR A 240 1.57 13.25 1.74
CA THR A 240 2.29 14.38 1.14
C THR A 240 1.48 15.01 0.01
N VAL A 241 1.48 16.33 -0.03
CA VAL A 241 0.83 17.11 -1.09
C VAL A 241 1.76 18.27 -1.45
N ASP A 242 2.03 18.46 -2.73
CA ASP A 242 2.86 19.55 -3.24
C ASP A 242 4.19 19.72 -2.48
N GLY A 243 4.89 18.60 -2.29
CA GLY A 243 6.19 18.56 -1.62
C GLY A 243 6.18 18.81 -0.12
N LYS A 244 5.01 18.68 0.54
CA LYS A 244 4.85 18.93 1.97
C LYS A 244 4.07 17.79 2.63
N TRP A 245 4.43 17.46 3.87
CA TRP A 245 3.60 16.64 4.72
C TRP A 245 2.37 17.43 5.17
N VAL A 246 1.20 16.96 4.80
CA VAL A 246 -0.09 17.51 5.29
C VAL A 246 -0.65 16.68 6.44
N THR A 247 -0.25 15.41 6.50
CA THR A 247 -0.48 14.51 7.63
C THR A 247 0.77 13.65 7.80
N LYS A 248 1.25 13.49 9.03
CA LYS A 248 2.42 12.68 9.35
C LYS A 248 2.25 12.11 10.75
N VAL A 249 2.40 10.79 10.90
CA VAL A 249 2.31 10.13 12.20
C VAL A 249 3.69 9.75 12.72
N PRO A 250 3.83 9.53 14.05
CA PRO A 250 5.07 9.00 14.62
C PRO A 250 5.46 7.67 13.98
N ARG A 251 6.75 7.50 13.71
CA ARG A 251 7.32 6.26 13.16
C ARG A 251 7.34 5.09 14.16
N LEU A 252 6.81 5.25 15.35
CA LEU A 252 6.82 4.24 16.42
C LEU A 252 5.44 3.64 16.60
N GLY A 253 5.38 2.31 16.67
CA GLY A 253 4.19 1.55 17.00
C GLY A 253 3.05 1.70 16.00
N THR A 254 1.91 1.14 16.34
CA THR A 254 0.69 1.22 15.51
C THR A 254 0.15 2.63 15.50
N GLN A 255 -0.07 3.17 14.32
CA GLN A 255 -0.64 4.50 14.09
C GLN A 255 -1.72 4.43 13.02
N HIS A 256 -2.74 5.25 13.16
CA HIS A 256 -3.77 5.43 12.15
C HIS A 256 -3.93 6.93 11.87
N PHE A 257 -4.20 7.26 10.64
CA PHE A 257 -4.43 8.63 10.20
C PHE A 257 -5.43 8.66 9.05
N TYR A 258 -5.93 9.82 8.72
CA TYR A 258 -6.72 10.05 7.53
C TYR A 258 -6.44 11.41 6.92
N TYR A 259 -6.88 11.57 5.67
CA TYR A 259 -6.85 12.83 4.95
C TYR A 259 -8.10 12.96 4.05
N ASP A 260 -8.59 14.18 3.90
CA ASP A 260 -9.71 14.53 3.03
C ASP A 260 -9.18 15.03 1.68
N PHE A 261 -9.33 14.19 0.64
CA PHE A 261 -8.92 14.46 -0.73
C PHE A 261 -10.00 15.17 -1.54
#